data_454bf777826aaaaf53aaf20d2896d97e
#
_entry.id   454bf777826aaaaf53aaf20d2896d97e
#
_cell.length_a   1.000
_cell.length_b   1.000
_cell.length_c   1.000
_cell.angle_alpha   90.00
_cell.angle_beta   90.00
_cell.angle_gamma   90.00
#
_symmetry.space_group_name_H-M   'P 1'
#
loop_
_entity.id
_entity.type
_entity.pdbx_description
1 polymer ?
#
loop_
_entity_poly.entity_id
_entity_poly.type
_entity_poly.pdbx_seq_one_letter_code
_entity_poly.pdbx_strand_id
1 'polypeptide(L)'
;SFAATVDDVQNSSNSMPDNPNATLPETVSENISDDSTVVSENLAVTPEGDVQNIETGETVTDAQLVGTQSQQPDPLAKTDGESFIPVSASDVKDAVEQSVKQSVEQSSLKDGATVRLAKFESNEYGAHWGTYNGTKAFFDYRNNLFVQQAKGVIDVSSWQGDVDWAKAKADGVEGAIIRLGYGWGNYADAKAQRNINECKRLGIPFGIYWYSYAEDAGGAKHEGSDVVSKLRQMGVSPNDLKYPVYYDLERWTW
;
A
#
# COMPACT_ATOMS: atom_id res chain seq x y z
N SER A 1 18.81 5.67 18.92
CA SER A 1 17.55 5.12 18.43
C SER A 1 17.07 4.10 19.45
N PHE A 2 15.98 4.40 20.13
CA PHE A 2 15.36 3.47 21.06
C PHE A 2 14.39 2.62 20.26
N ALA A 3 14.62 1.33 20.19
CA ALA A 3 13.58 0.40 19.76
C ALA A 3 12.47 0.43 20.83
N ALA A 4 11.21 0.53 20.39
CA ALA A 4 10.09 0.39 21.31
C ALA A 4 10.12 -1.02 21.90
N THR A 5 9.89 -1.12 23.21
CA THR A 5 9.74 -2.42 23.86
C THR A 5 8.30 -2.92 23.68
N VAL A 6 8.08 -4.22 23.88
CA VAL A 6 6.72 -4.81 23.80
C VAL A 6 5.76 -4.11 24.76
N ASP A 7 6.26 -3.59 25.89
CA ASP A 7 5.47 -2.89 26.89
C ASP A 7 5.04 -1.48 26.43
N ASP A 8 5.73 -0.90 25.43
CA ASP A 8 5.39 0.41 24.86
C ASP A 8 4.33 0.31 23.76
N VAL A 9 4.02 -0.91 23.31
CA VAL A 9 3.08 -1.17 22.22
C VAL A 9 1.75 -1.57 22.80
N GLN A 10 0.76 -0.71 22.62
CA GLN A 10 -0.64 -1.01 22.94
C GLN A 10 -1.44 -0.98 21.65
N ASN A 11 -2.12 -2.06 21.35
CA ASN A 11 -3.01 -2.10 20.19
C ASN A 11 -4.08 -1.03 20.31
N SER A 12 -4.20 -0.21 19.28
CA SER A 12 -5.25 0.80 19.20
C SER A 12 -6.57 0.13 18.83
N SER A 13 -7.63 0.37 19.60
CA SER A 13 -8.98 -0.10 19.28
C SER A 13 -9.55 0.52 17.99
N ASN A 14 -8.90 1.56 17.47
CA ASN A 14 -9.27 2.27 16.25
C ASN A 14 -8.22 2.04 15.13
N SER A 15 -7.45 0.96 15.20
CA SER A 15 -6.55 0.61 14.12
C SER A 15 -7.34 0.30 12.84
N MET A 16 -6.76 0.65 11.70
CA MET A 16 -7.29 0.17 10.42
C MET A 16 -7.25 -1.36 10.43
N PRO A 17 -8.27 -2.01 9.85
CA PRO A 17 -8.30 -3.46 9.83
C PRO A 17 -7.05 -4.00 9.12
N ASP A 18 -6.44 -5.00 9.74
CA ASP A 18 -5.41 -5.79 9.10
C ASP A 18 -6.03 -6.55 7.92
N ASN A 19 -5.20 -6.99 7.00
CA ASN A 19 -5.65 -7.86 5.94
C ASN A 19 -5.56 -9.32 6.40
N PRO A 20 -6.68 -9.96 6.83
CA PRO A 20 -6.64 -11.28 7.44
C PRO A 20 -6.34 -12.42 6.46
N ASN A 21 -6.30 -12.14 5.15
CA ASN A 21 -6.15 -13.16 4.12
C ASN A 21 -4.78 -13.16 3.44
N ALA A 22 -4.00 -12.09 3.65
CA ALA A 22 -2.70 -12.01 3.01
C ALA A 22 -1.69 -12.91 3.73
N THR A 23 -0.98 -13.71 2.98
CA THR A 23 0.06 -14.62 3.45
C THR A 23 1.39 -14.26 2.80
N LEU A 24 2.48 -14.59 3.45
CA LEU A 24 3.78 -14.51 2.81
C LEU A 24 4.03 -15.75 1.95
N PRO A 25 4.86 -15.64 0.92
CA PRO A 25 5.23 -16.78 0.10
C PRO A 25 5.94 -17.87 0.93
N GLU A 26 5.70 -19.11 0.60
CA GLU A 26 6.39 -20.24 1.24
C GLU A 26 7.86 -20.31 0.83
N THR A 27 8.17 -19.84 -0.36
CA THR A 27 9.51 -19.81 -0.93
C THR A 27 9.76 -18.52 -1.67
N VAL A 28 11.01 -18.07 -1.65
CA VAL A 28 11.46 -16.91 -2.43
C VAL A 28 12.58 -17.35 -3.34
N SER A 29 12.44 -17.11 -4.64
CA SER A 29 13.48 -17.40 -5.62
C SER A 29 14.77 -16.64 -5.31
N GLU A 30 15.92 -17.32 -5.48
CA GLU A 30 17.24 -16.66 -5.40
C GLU A 30 17.42 -15.54 -6.43
N ASN A 31 16.64 -15.57 -7.53
CA ASN A 31 16.66 -14.55 -8.56
C ASN A 31 15.93 -13.25 -8.15
N ILE A 32 15.19 -13.25 -7.05
CA ILE A 32 14.62 -12.02 -6.50
C ILE A 32 15.71 -11.27 -5.76
N SER A 33 15.99 -10.04 -6.17
CA SER A 33 16.98 -9.18 -5.53
C SER A 33 16.53 -8.76 -4.13
N ASP A 34 17.46 -8.65 -3.18
CA ASP A 34 17.18 -8.28 -1.80
C ASP A 34 16.60 -6.87 -1.65
N ASP A 35 16.89 -5.99 -2.62
CA ASP A 35 16.36 -4.64 -2.71
C ASP A 35 15.01 -4.54 -3.45
N SER A 36 14.46 -5.66 -3.92
CA SER A 36 13.10 -5.74 -4.42
C SER A 36 12.08 -5.57 -3.29
N THR A 37 10.88 -5.13 -3.66
CA THR A 37 9.76 -4.97 -2.73
C THR A 37 8.71 -6.04 -2.99
N VAL A 38 8.39 -6.84 -1.99
CA VAL A 38 7.26 -7.78 -2.05
C VAL A 38 5.97 -6.99 -1.92
N VAL A 39 5.09 -7.11 -2.90
CA VAL A 39 3.84 -6.33 -3.00
C VAL A 39 2.60 -7.19 -2.90
N SER A 40 2.75 -8.50 -2.93
CA SER A 40 1.70 -9.48 -2.67
C SER A 40 2.33 -10.83 -2.29
N GLU A 41 1.50 -11.79 -1.97
CA GLU A 41 1.93 -13.18 -1.71
C GLU A 41 2.80 -13.77 -2.84
N ASN A 42 2.51 -13.40 -4.09
CA ASN A 42 3.10 -14.02 -5.26
C ASN A 42 4.03 -13.11 -6.06
N LEU A 43 4.09 -11.82 -5.73
CA LEU A 43 4.74 -10.82 -6.57
C LEU A 43 5.73 -9.93 -5.82
N ALA A 44 6.86 -9.69 -6.46
CA ALA A 44 7.84 -8.68 -6.05
C ALA A 44 8.06 -7.67 -7.17
N VAL A 45 8.45 -6.45 -6.82
CA VAL A 45 8.80 -5.38 -7.74
C VAL A 45 10.25 -5.01 -7.55
N THR A 46 11.04 -5.04 -8.63
CA THR A 46 12.45 -4.65 -8.61
C THR A 46 12.61 -3.14 -8.43
N PRO A 47 13.78 -2.62 -8.05
CA PRO A 47 14.05 -1.19 -8.02
C PRO A 47 13.81 -0.48 -9.37
N GLU A 48 13.96 -1.21 -10.47
CA GLU A 48 13.71 -0.73 -11.84
C GLU A 48 12.21 -0.71 -12.18
N GLY A 49 11.36 -1.34 -11.35
CA GLY A 49 9.92 -1.39 -11.50
C GLY A 49 9.39 -2.64 -12.23
N ASP A 50 10.25 -3.61 -12.51
CA ASP A 50 9.82 -4.88 -13.11
C ASP A 50 9.07 -5.73 -12.08
N VAL A 51 7.93 -6.28 -12.48
CA VAL A 51 7.16 -7.20 -11.64
C VAL A 51 7.66 -8.62 -11.86
N GLN A 52 7.98 -9.32 -10.79
CA GLN A 52 8.49 -10.69 -10.83
C GLN A 52 7.60 -11.61 -10.00
N ASN A 53 7.41 -12.85 -10.45
CA ASN A 53 6.86 -13.89 -9.61
C ASN A 53 7.87 -14.25 -8.52
N ILE A 54 7.45 -14.22 -7.27
CA ILE A 54 8.37 -14.35 -6.14
C ILE A 54 8.94 -15.77 -5.98
N GLU A 55 8.20 -16.79 -6.40
CA GLU A 55 8.64 -18.18 -6.29
C GLU A 55 9.58 -18.56 -7.44
N THR A 56 9.31 -18.09 -8.65
CA THR A 56 10.10 -18.47 -9.84
C THR A 56 11.19 -17.47 -10.18
N GLY A 57 11.04 -16.20 -9.79
CA GLY A 57 11.91 -15.10 -10.19
C GLY A 57 11.71 -14.65 -11.63
N GLU A 58 10.70 -15.17 -12.33
CA GLU A 58 10.40 -14.79 -13.71
C GLU A 58 9.67 -13.45 -13.77
N THR A 59 10.01 -12.65 -14.78
CA THR A 59 9.32 -11.38 -15.02
C THR A 59 7.91 -11.63 -15.53
N VAL A 60 6.95 -10.97 -14.90
CA VAL A 60 5.53 -11.03 -15.24
C VAL A 60 5.25 -10.05 -16.37
N THR A 61 4.51 -10.51 -17.39
CA THR A 61 4.15 -9.71 -18.58
C THR A 61 2.65 -9.47 -18.73
N ASP A 62 1.85 -9.86 -17.74
CA ASP A 62 0.41 -9.63 -17.74
C ASP A 62 0.10 -8.13 -17.75
N ALA A 63 -0.62 -7.67 -18.78
CA ALA A 63 -0.95 -6.26 -18.96
C ALA A 63 -1.77 -5.65 -17.80
N GLN A 64 -2.52 -6.45 -17.07
CA GLN A 64 -3.24 -5.99 -15.88
C GLN A 64 -2.29 -5.69 -14.72
N LEU A 65 -1.22 -6.46 -14.61
CA LEU A 65 -0.22 -6.32 -13.54
C LEU A 65 0.84 -5.28 -13.84
N VAL A 66 1.27 -5.18 -15.09
CA VAL A 66 2.41 -4.33 -15.49
C VAL A 66 2.02 -3.13 -16.36
N GLY A 67 0.80 -3.08 -16.86
CA GLY A 67 0.33 -2.05 -17.78
C GLY A 67 0.84 -2.23 -19.21
N THR A 68 0.43 -1.32 -20.07
CA THR A 68 0.88 -1.17 -21.47
C THR A 68 1.02 0.30 -21.82
N GLN A 69 1.52 0.61 -23.02
CA GLN A 69 1.60 2.01 -23.49
C GLN A 69 0.23 2.74 -23.50
N SER A 70 -0.86 1.99 -23.63
CA SER A 70 -2.22 2.55 -23.73
C SER A 70 -3.11 2.24 -22.53
N GLN A 71 -2.65 1.42 -21.61
CA GLN A 71 -3.45 0.97 -20.47
C GLN A 71 -2.63 0.97 -19.20
N GLN A 72 -3.12 1.67 -18.20
CA GLN A 72 -2.58 1.68 -16.86
C GLN A 72 -2.66 0.29 -16.21
N PRO A 73 -1.66 -0.13 -15.42
CA PRO A 73 -1.81 -1.34 -14.61
C PRO A 73 -3.01 -1.21 -13.66
N ASP A 74 -3.69 -2.32 -13.41
CA ASP A 74 -4.73 -2.38 -12.39
C ASP A 74 -4.07 -2.37 -10.99
N PRO A 75 -4.29 -1.34 -10.16
CA PRO A 75 -3.66 -1.26 -8.84
C PRO A 75 -3.99 -2.43 -7.92
N LEU A 76 -5.13 -3.08 -8.14
CA LEU A 76 -5.61 -4.20 -7.30
C LEU A 76 -5.26 -5.58 -7.88
N ALA A 77 -4.83 -5.66 -9.13
CA ALA A 77 -4.54 -6.94 -9.78
C ALA A 77 -3.38 -7.70 -9.11
N LYS A 78 -2.40 -6.97 -8.54
CA LYS A 78 -1.27 -7.59 -7.82
C LYS A 78 -1.69 -8.30 -6.54
N THR A 79 -2.79 -7.91 -5.95
CA THR A 79 -3.27 -8.41 -4.66
C THR A 79 -4.62 -9.11 -4.75
N ASP A 80 -5.17 -9.33 -5.96
CA ASP A 80 -6.54 -9.82 -6.17
C ASP A 80 -7.60 -8.99 -5.42
N GLY A 81 -7.35 -7.69 -5.25
CA GLY A 81 -8.24 -6.79 -4.52
C GLY A 81 -8.03 -6.79 -3.00
N GLU A 82 -7.12 -7.59 -2.49
CA GLU A 82 -6.75 -7.60 -1.07
C GLU A 82 -5.77 -6.46 -0.74
N SER A 83 -5.75 -6.02 0.51
CA SER A 83 -4.75 -5.07 0.97
C SER A 83 -3.43 -5.79 1.25
N PHE A 84 -2.32 -5.20 0.88
CA PHE A 84 -0.99 -5.72 1.16
C PHE A 84 -0.06 -4.61 1.63
N ILE A 85 0.65 -4.83 2.73
CA ILE A 85 1.68 -3.92 3.21
C ILE A 85 3.01 -4.34 2.56
N PRO A 86 3.59 -3.53 1.66
CA PRO A 86 4.84 -3.87 1.00
C PRO A 86 5.97 -4.09 2.01
N VAL A 87 6.78 -5.13 1.78
CA VAL A 87 7.95 -5.47 2.61
C VAL A 87 9.16 -5.73 1.73
N SER A 88 10.38 -5.54 2.26
CA SER A 88 11.58 -5.83 1.49
C SER A 88 11.74 -7.34 1.23
N ALA A 89 12.25 -7.69 0.06
CA ALA A 89 12.50 -9.09 -0.28
C ALA A 89 13.54 -9.72 0.67
N SER A 90 14.54 -8.96 1.13
CA SER A 90 15.50 -9.43 2.13
C SER A 90 14.81 -9.88 3.42
N ASP A 91 13.85 -9.10 3.90
CA ASP A 91 13.13 -9.41 5.14
C ASP A 91 12.24 -10.64 4.99
N VAL A 92 11.61 -10.82 3.82
CA VAL A 92 10.83 -12.02 3.52
C VAL A 92 11.72 -13.26 3.43
N LYS A 93 12.87 -13.17 2.76
CA LYS A 93 13.85 -14.27 2.69
C LYS A 93 14.32 -14.69 4.08
N ASP A 94 14.68 -13.72 4.93
CA ASP A 94 15.10 -13.99 6.31
C ASP A 94 14.00 -14.72 7.11
N ALA A 95 12.74 -14.30 6.93
CA ALA A 95 11.59 -14.92 7.60
C ALA A 95 11.36 -16.35 7.11
N VAL A 96 11.45 -16.60 5.81
CA VAL A 96 11.33 -17.94 5.21
C VAL A 96 12.44 -18.86 5.74
N GLU A 97 13.69 -18.39 5.77
CA GLU A 97 14.82 -19.18 6.32
C GLU A 97 14.63 -19.51 7.79
N GLN A 98 14.16 -18.58 8.61
CA GLN A 98 13.88 -18.82 10.03
C GLN A 98 12.76 -19.84 10.23
N SER A 99 11.70 -19.78 9.41
CA SER A 99 10.60 -20.75 9.44
C SER A 99 11.07 -22.15 9.08
N VAL A 100 11.94 -22.29 8.07
CA VAL A 100 12.54 -23.56 7.68
C VAL A 100 13.42 -24.12 8.81
N LYS A 101 14.24 -23.30 9.46
CA LYS A 101 15.08 -23.72 10.61
C LYS A 101 14.23 -24.20 11.78
N GLN A 102 13.15 -23.47 12.13
CA GLN A 102 12.24 -23.87 13.21
C GLN A 102 11.49 -25.16 12.87
N SER A 103 11.09 -25.39 11.62
CA SER A 103 10.43 -26.61 11.19
C SER A 103 11.35 -27.82 11.20
N VAL A 104 12.63 -27.65 10.87
CA VAL A 104 13.65 -28.71 10.98
C VAL A 104 13.89 -29.12 12.44
N GLU A 105 13.89 -28.15 13.36
CA GLU A 105 14.00 -28.46 14.81
C GLU A 105 12.73 -29.11 15.37
N GLN A 106 11.54 -28.79 14.86
CA GLN A 106 10.27 -29.43 15.26
C GLN A 106 9.98 -30.74 14.53
N SER A 107 10.48 -30.94 13.31
CA SER A 107 10.27 -32.19 12.55
C SER A 107 11.02 -33.40 13.15
N SER A 108 11.94 -33.15 14.08
CA SER A 108 12.49 -34.25 14.92
C SER A 108 11.47 -34.80 15.91
N LEU A 109 10.26 -34.26 16.02
CA LEU A 109 9.28 -34.63 17.04
C LEU A 109 7.88 -35.06 16.55
N LYS A 110 7.48 -34.93 15.27
CA LYS A 110 6.20 -35.52 14.77
C LYS A 110 6.14 -35.59 13.24
N ASP A 111 5.87 -36.82 12.77
CA ASP A 111 5.41 -37.14 11.42
C ASP A 111 4.10 -36.39 11.07
N GLY A 112 4.04 -35.68 9.94
CA GLY A 112 2.81 -35.31 9.27
C GLY A 112 2.30 -33.85 9.41
N ALA A 113 3.12 -32.90 9.84
CA ALA A 113 2.71 -31.49 9.89
C ALA A 113 3.08 -30.75 8.60
N THR A 114 2.08 -30.27 7.87
CA THR A 114 2.25 -29.26 6.82
C THR A 114 2.86 -28.02 7.47
N VAL A 115 4.07 -27.65 7.05
CA VAL A 115 4.74 -26.45 7.54
C VAL A 115 3.97 -25.24 7.03
N ARG A 116 3.23 -24.58 7.91
CA ARG A 116 2.75 -23.25 7.67
C ARG A 116 3.82 -22.27 8.12
N LEU A 117 4.18 -21.34 7.26
CA LEU A 117 4.98 -20.18 7.64
C LEU A 117 4.46 -19.61 8.96
N ALA A 118 5.37 -19.34 9.90
CA ALA A 118 5.01 -18.62 11.11
C ALA A 118 4.32 -17.31 10.69
N LYS A 119 3.07 -17.14 11.12
CA LYS A 119 2.39 -15.87 10.93
C LYS A 119 3.28 -14.80 11.56
N PHE A 120 3.61 -13.77 10.80
CA PHE A 120 4.07 -12.55 11.43
C PHE A 120 2.97 -12.15 12.38
N GLU A 121 3.22 -12.29 13.63
CA GLU A 121 2.31 -12.08 14.77
C GLU A 121 0.98 -11.38 14.42
N SER A 122 0.12 -11.08 15.12
CA SER A 122 -1.24 -10.55 15.03
C SER A 122 -1.73 -9.88 13.72
N ASN A 123 -0.88 -9.44 12.80
CA ASN A 123 -1.24 -9.11 11.43
C ASN A 123 -0.27 -9.75 10.45
N GLU A 124 -0.70 -9.93 9.20
CA GLU A 124 -0.05 -10.81 8.23
C GLU A 124 1.33 -10.38 7.83
N TYR A 125 1.63 -9.11 8.02
CA TYR A 125 2.94 -8.52 7.74
C TYR A 125 3.64 -8.08 9.01
N GLY A 126 3.02 -8.34 10.19
CA GLY A 126 3.54 -7.93 11.47
C GLY A 126 3.60 -6.42 11.69
N ALA A 127 3.42 -5.59 10.65
CA ALA A 127 3.29 -4.16 10.83
C ALA A 127 1.96 -3.82 11.50
N HIS A 128 1.99 -2.95 12.50
CA HIS A 128 0.82 -2.73 13.33
C HIS A 128 0.75 -1.33 13.93
N TRP A 129 -0.46 -0.93 14.27
CA TRP A 129 -0.71 0.28 15.05
C TRP A 129 -0.48 0.02 16.53
N GLY A 130 0.05 1.04 17.22
CA GLY A 130 0.25 1.00 18.65
C GLY A 130 0.43 2.39 19.25
N THR A 131 0.95 2.46 20.46
CA THR A 131 1.24 3.69 21.17
C THR A 131 2.74 3.80 21.46
N TYR A 132 3.31 4.98 21.23
CA TYR A 132 4.67 5.30 21.59
C TYR A 132 4.75 6.71 22.19
N ASN A 133 5.33 6.83 23.37
CA ASN A 133 5.38 8.09 24.13
C ASN A 133 4.01 8.78 24.27
N GLY A 134 2.95 7.98 24.51
CA GLY A 134 1.59 8.49 24.71
C GLY A 134 0.88 8.95 23.44
N THR A 135 1.46 8.73 22.26
CA THR A 135 0.87 9.08 20.95
C THR A 135 0.70 7.85 20.08
N LYS A 136 -0.30 7.89 19.18
CA LYS A 136 -0.52 6.84 18.19
C LYS A 136 0.71 6.72 17.29
N ALA A 137 1.18 5.49 17.09
CA ALA A 137 2.37 5.18 16.34
C ALA A 137 2.16 3.96 15.44
N PHE A 138 3.01 3.79 14.45
CA PHE A 138 3.03 2.63 13.58
C PHE A 138 4.37 1.93 13.69
N PHE A 139 4.35 0.61 13.80
CA PHE A 139 5.51 -0.25 13.99
C PHE A 139 5.65 -1.22 12.83
N ASP A 140 6.89 -1.57 12.48
CA ASP A 140 7.15 -2.62 11.52
C ASP A 140 6.94 -4.02 12.14
N TYR A 141 7.08 -5.05 11.34
CA TYR A 141 6.89 -6.45 11.77
C TYR A 141 7.93 -6.93 12.82
N ARG A 142 9.06 -6.24 12.93
CA ARG A 142 10.08 -6.48 13.96
C ARG A 142 9.84 -5.67 15.24
N ASN A 143 8.70 -5.01 15.32
CA ASN A 143 8.34 -4.11 16.41
C ASN A 143 9.27 -2.88 16.53
N ASN A 144 9.93 -2.49 15.44
CA ASN A 144 10.65 -1.22 15.40
C ASN A 144 9.68 -0.08 15.13
N LEU A 145 9.87 1.04 15.80
CA LEU A 145 9.08 2.23 15.53
C LEU A 145 9.31 2.71 14.09
N PHE A 146 8.27 2.68 13.27
CA PHE A 146 8.29 3.21 11.92
C PHE A 146 8.00 4.71 11.90
N VAL A 147 6.91 5.11 12.56
CA VAL A 147 6.55 6.53 12.70
C VAL A 147 5.76 6.76 13.97
N GLN A 148 6.08 7.83 14.69
CA GLN A 148 5.30 8.32 15.84
C GLN A 148 4.34 9.42 15.41
N GLN A 149 3.30 9.66 16.20
CA GLN A 149 2.21 10.59 15.90
C GLN A 149 1.52 10.26 14.57
N ALA A 150 1.41 8.96 14.29
CA ALA A 150 0.87 8.46 13.03
C ALA A 150 -0.65 8.67 12.93
N LYS A 151 -1.10 8.85 11.69
CA LYS A 151 -2.52 8.91 11.33
C LYS A 151 -2.86 7.88 10.28
N GLY A 152 -4.05 7.31 10.37
CA GLY A 152 -4.59 6.41 9.36
C GLY A 152 -5.13 7.18 8.16
N VAL A 153 -4.32 7.33 7.12
CA VAL A 153 -4.70 8.01 5.87
C VAL A 153 -4.80 6.97 4.78
N ILE A 154 -5.93 6.95 4.08
CA ILE A 154 -6.17 6.01 2.97
C ILE A 154 -6.01 6.69 1.62
N ASP A 155 -5.47 5.95 0.66
CA ASP A 155 -5.44 6.31 -0.75
C ASP A 155 -6.68 5.72 -1.43
N VAL A 156 -7.40 6.54 -2.18
CA VAL A 156 -8.64 6.12 -2.84
C VAL A 156 -8.79 6.69 -4.25
N SER A 157 -9.39 5.86 -5.09
CA SER A 157 -9.75 6.20 -6.46
C SER A 157 -11.08 5.55 -6.84
N SER A 158 -11.41 5.55 -8.12
CA SER A 158 -12.56 4.80 -8.65
C SER A 158 -12.46 3.29 -8.44
N TRP A 159 -11.25 2.77 -8.21
CA TRP A 159 -11.02 1.34 -7.98
C TRP A 159 -11.64 0.82 -6.69
N GLN A 160 -11.77 1.65 -5.66
CA GLN A 160 -12.44 1.32 -4.41
C GLN A 160 -13.97 1.42 -4.50
N GLY A 161 -14.52 1.80 -5.66
CA GLY A 161 -15.95 1.94 -5.87
C GLY A 161 -16.59 3.03 -4.99
N ASP A 162 -17.78 2.74 -4.49
CA ASP A 162 -18.51 3.65 -3.60
C ASP A 162 -18.14 3.40 -2.13
N VAL A 163 -17.12 4.09 -1.66
CA VAL A 163 -16.69 4.00 -0.25
C VAL A 163 -17.81 4.50 0.67
N ASP A 164 -18.13 3.72 1.70
CA ASP A 164 -18.93 4.19 2.82
C ASP A 164 -18.06 5.02 3.77
N TRP A 165 -17.95 6.29 3.47
CA TRP A 165 -17.08 7.21 4.20
C TRP A 165 -17.47 7.40 5.67
N ALA A 166 -18.75 7.26 6.00
CA ALA A 166 -19.20 7.35 7.38
C ALA A 166 -18.69 6.14 8.19
N LYS A 167 -18.79 4.95 7.59
CA LYS A 167 -18.26 3.73 8.18
C LYS A 167 -16.74 3.76 8.26
N ALA A 168 -16.07 4.14 7.16
CA ALA A 168 -14.61 4.26 7.12
C ALA A 168 -14.07 5.17 8.23
N LYS A 169 -14.73 6.33 8.45
CA LYS A 169 -14.39 7.23 9.55
C LYS A 169 -14.62 6.58 10.93
N ALA A 170 -15.73 5.89 11.11
CA ALA A 170 -16.02 5.17 12.35
C ALA A 170 -15.01 4.04 12.61
N ASP A 171 -14.52 3.39 11.56
CA ASP A 171 -13.53 2.32 11.62
C ASP A 171 -12.08 2.85 11.77
N GLY A 172 -11.88 4.17 11.87
CA GLY A 172 -10.60 4.77 12.24
C GLY A 172 -9.85 5.49 11.12
N VAL A 173 -10.46 5.71 9.96
CA VAL A 173 -9.87 6.55 8.90
C VAL A 173 -9.82 8.00 9.36
N GLU A 174 -8.61 8.57 9.39
CA GLU A 174 -8.31 9.92 9.87
C GLU A 174 -8.02 10.91 8.74
N GLY A 175 -7.91 10.43 7.50
CA GLY A 175 -7.67 11.24 6.33
C GLY A 175 -7.70 10.44 5.04
N ALA A 176 -7.66 11.14 3.92
CA ALA A 176 -7.64 10.52 2.60
C ALA A 176 -6.76 11.27 1.62
N ILE A 177 -6.12 10.53 0.71
CA ILE A 177 -5.52 11.06 -0.51
C ILE A 177 -6.36 10.55 -1.67
N ILE A 178 -7.03 11.45 -2.38
CA ILE A 178 -8.04 11.12 -3.36
C ILE A 178 -7.48 11.31 -4.77
N ARG A 179 -7.55 10.30 -5.62
CA ARG A 179 -7.19 10.47 -7.03
C ARG A 179 -8.14 11.46 -7.69
N LEU A 180 -7.60 12.60 -8.13
CA LEU A 180 -8.37 13.63 -8.85
C LEU A 180 -8.61 13.23 -10.31
N GLY A 181 -7.59 12.65 -10.92
CA GLY A 181 -7.58 12.23 -12.31
C GLY A 181 -6.24 11.63 -12.72
N TYR A 182 -6.06 11.46 -14.02
CA TYR A 182 -4.88 10.80 -14.57
C TYR A 182 -4.61 11.23 -16.02
N GLY A 183 -3.36 11.11 -16.40
CA GLY A 183 -2.91 11.32 -17.77
C GLY A 183 -3.07 12.76 -18.28
N TRP A 184 -2.78 12.95 -19.53
CA TRP A 184 -2.78 14.25 -20.22
C TRP A 184 -4.04 14.53 -21.05
N GLY A 185 -5.03 13.65 -20.99
CA GLY A 185 -6.33 13.81 -21.67
C GLY A 185 -7.39 14.52 -20.83
N ASN A 186 -7.00 15.16 -19.73
CA ASN A 186 -7.92 15.81 -18.80
C ASN A 186 -8.97 14.86 -18.20
N TYR A 187 -8.56 13.64 -17.92
CA TYR A 187 -9.44 12.61 -17.36
C TYR A 187 -9.61 12.79 -15.85
N ALA A 188 -10.86 13.03 -15.42
CA ALA A 188 -11.19 12.97 -14.01
C ALA A 188 -11.37 11.53 -13.54
N ASP A 189 -10.96 11.22 -12.31
CA ASP A 189 -11.38 9.99 -11.67
C ASP A 189 -12.89 9.96 -11.46
N ALA A 190 -13.54 8.87 -11.82
CA ALA A 190 -15.01 8.77 -11.81
C ALA A 190 -15.64 8.93 -10.41
N LYS A 191 -14.86 8.71 -9.36
CA LYS A 191 -15.31 8.85 -7.96
C LYS A 191 -14.74 10.08 -7.24
N ALA A 192 -13.87 10.85 -7.88
CA ALA A 192 -13.21 11.99 -7.26
C ALA A 192 -14.21 12.98 -6.64
N GLN A 193 -15.20 13.42 -7.42
CA GLN A 193 -16.18 14.39 -6.93
C GLN A 193 -16.97 13.86 -5.72
N ARG A 194 -17.39 12.58 -5.78
CA ARG A 194 -18.09 11.93 -4.67
C ARG A 194 -17.21 11.85 -3.43
N ASN A 195 -15.99 11.36 -3.56
CA ASN A 195 -15.07 11.21 -2.46
C ASN A 195 -14.73 12.55 -1.80
N ILE A 196 -14.48 13.59 -2.60
CA ILE A 196 -14.24 14.96 -2.12
C ILE A 196 -15.45 15.49 -1.35
N ASN A 197 -16.65 15.35 -1.89
CA ASN A 197 -17.88 15.82 -1.26
C ASN A 197 -18.13 15.10 0.08
N GLU A 198 -17.92 13.80 0.14
CA GLU A 198 -18.09 13.01 1.37
C GLU A 198 -17.04 13.37 2.43
N CYS A 199 -15.78 13.55 2.04
CA CYS A 199 -14.75 14.01 2.95
C CYS A 199 -15.08 15.40 3.53
N LYS A 200 -15.55 16.34 2.68
CA LYS A 200 -16.01 17.64 3.15
C LYS A 200 -17.20 17.52 4.11
N ARG A 201 -18.20 16.73 3.73
CA ARG A 201 -19.43 16.55 4.54
C ARG A 201 -19.13 15.97 5.91
N LEU A 202 -18.19 15.03 6.00
CA LEU A 202 -17.86 14.32 7.24
C LEU A 202 -16.70 14.97 8.01
N GLY A 203 -16.09 16.03 7.46
CA GLY A 203 -14.92 16.66 8.06
C GLY A 203 -13.69 15.75 8.09
N ILE A 204 -13.53 14.88 7.09
CA ILE A 204 -12.35 14.05 6.91
C ILE A 204 -11.30 14.90 6.19
N PRO A 205 -10.12 15.11 6.80
CA PRO A 205 -9.00 15.78 6.13
C PRO A 205 -8.63 15.08 4.84
N PHE A 206 -8.42 15.80 3.75
CA PHE A 206 -8.01 15.17 2.50
C PHE A 206 -6.97 15.97 1.74
N GLY A 207 -6.21 15.26 0.93
CA GLY A 207 -5.40 15.74 -0.16
C GLY A 207 -5.85 15.08 -1.45
N ILE A 208 -5.14 15.34 -2.50
CA ILE A 208 -5.42 14.74 -3.81
C ILE A 208 -4.13 14.26 -4.48
N TYR A 209 -4.26 13.36 -5.42
CA TYR A 209 -3.17 13.03 -6.32
C TYR A 209 -3.62 12.96 -7.78
N TRP A 210 -2.65 13.14 -8.65
CA TRP A 210 -2.78 12.96 -10.09
C TRP A 210 -1.86 11.83 -10.53
N TYR A 211 -2.43 10.81 -11.15
CA TYR A 211 -1.65 9.71 -11.70
C TYR A 211 -1.09 10.12 -13.06
N SER A 212 0.22 10.25 -13.14
CA SER A 212 0.89 10.83 -14.30
C SER A 212 1.13 9.82 -15.41
N TYR A 213 0.89 10.26 -16.64
CA TYR A 213 1.32 9.61 -17.87
C TYR A 213 2.42 10.42 -18.60
N ALA A 214 2.90 11.48 -17.97
CA ALA A 214 3.86 12.35 -18.59
C ALA A 214 5.22 11.65 -18.78
N GLU A 215 5.72 11.68 -20.00
CA GLU A 215 7.04 11.17 -20.37
C GLU A 215 8.09 12.27 -20.42
N ASP A 216 7.67 13.54 -20.42
CA ASP A 216 8.52 14.71 -20.47
C ASP A 216 7.94 15.91 -19.69
N ALA A 217 8.72 16.98 -19.64
CA ALA A 217 8.33 18.21 -18.95
C ALA A 217 7.11 18.92 -19.60
N GLY A 218 6.88 18.72 -20.88
CA GLY A 218 5.73 19.27 -21.62
C GLY A 218 4.45 18.58 -21.18
N GLY A 219 4.44 17.26 -21.14
CA GLY A 219 3.36 16.42 -20.62
C GLY A 219 3.05 16.74 -19.17
N ALA A 220 4.07 16.81 -18.31
CA ALA A 220 3.91 17.15 -16.89
C ALA A 220 3.28 18.54 -16.70
N LYS A 221 3.68 19.53 -17.50
CA LYS A 221 3.08 20.87 -17.45
C LYS A 221 1.62 20.85 -17.87
N HIS A 222 1.27 20.04 -18.86
CA HIS A 222 -0.12 19.88 -19.32
C HIS A 222 -0.97 19.26 -18.20
N GLU A 223 -0.51 18.16 -17.61
CA GLU A 223 -1.20 17.51 -16.48
C GLU A 223 -1.36 18.47 -15.28
N GLY A 224 -0.35 19.28 -14.97
CA GLY A 224 -0.46 20.31 -13.94
C GLY A 224 -1.59 21.32 -14.21
N SER A 225 -1.80 21.70 -15.48
CA SER A 225 -2.92 22.54 -15.88
C SER A 225 -4.27 21.85 -15.72
N ASP A 226 -4.32 20.54 -16.03
CA ASP A 226 -5.51 19.72 -15.85
C ASP A 226 -5.88 19.57 -14.37
N VAL A 227 -4.90 19.37 -13.48
CA VAL A 227 -5.10 19.35 -12.03
C VAL A 227 -5.78 20.61 -11.55
N VAL A 228 -5.26 21.80 -11.91
CA VAL A 228 -5.85 23.07 -11.50
C VAL A 228 -7.26 23.23 -12.04
N SER A 229 -7.48 22.85 -13.31
CA SER A 229 -8.80 22.88 -13.94
C SER A 229 -9.80 21.99 -13.21
N LYS A 230 -9.42 20.73 -12.91
CA LYS A 230 -10.30 19.79 -12.21
C LYS A 230 -10.62 20.22 -10.78
N LEU A 231 -9.64 20.73 -10.04
CA LEU A 231 -9.88 21.28 -8.71
C LEU A 231 -10.95 22.37 -8.73
N ARG A 232 -10.84 23.30 -9.68
CA ARG A 232 -11.83 24.38 -9.86
C ARG A 232 -13.20 23.85 -10.24
N GLN A 233 -13.27 22.90 -11.19
CA GLN A 233 -14.52 22.28 -11.62
C GLN A 233 -15.22 21.56 -10.47
N MET A 234 -14.46 20.90 -9.59
CA MET A 234 -14.98 20.15 -8.45
C MET A 234 -15.20 21.02 -7.20
N GLY A 235 -15.01 22.34 -7.31
CA GLY A 235 -15.23 23.27 -6.20
C GLY A 235 -14.24 23.10 -5.05
N VAL A 236 -13.00 22.70 -5.35
CA VAL A 236 -11.94 22.55 -4.35
C VAL A 236 -11.07 23.81 -4.35
N SER A 237 -11.00 24.45 -3.21
CA SER A 237 -10.09 25.56 -2.94
C SER A 237 -8.82 25.10 -2.22
N PRO A 238 -7.72 25.86 -2.23
CA PRO A 238 -6.53 25.53 -1.47
C PRO A 238 -6.80 25.34 0.04
N ASN A 239 -7.77 26.04 0.60
CA ASN A 239 -8.14 25.93 2.02
C ASN A 239 -8.85 24.61 2.37
N ASP A 240 -9.43 23.92 1.39
CA ASP A 240 -10.07 22.62 1.59
C ASP A 240 -9.03 21.52 1.78
N LEU A 241 -7.86 21.68 1.20
CA LEU A 241 -6.80 20.66 1.23
C LEU A 241 -6.02 20.74 2.55
N LYS A 242 -6.04 19.64 3.29
CA LYS A 242 -5.27 19.45 4.53
C LYS A 242 -3.98 18.66 4.31
N TYR A 243 -3.92 17.95 3.20
CA TYR A 243 -2.72 17.32 2.67
C TYR A 243 -2.39 17.92 1.30
N PRO A 244 -1.15 17.78 0.84
CA PRO A 244 -0.73 18.34 -0.46
C PRO A 244 -1.50 17.80 -1.66
N VAL A 245 -1.23 18.42 -2.80
CA VAL A 245 -1.45 17.83 -4.12
C VAL A 245 -0.21 17.00 -4.44
N TYR A 246 -0.40 15.71 -4.61
CA TYR A 246 0.68 14.79 -4.97
C TYR A 246 0.67 14.56 -6.48
N TYR A 247 1.84 14.46 -7.03
CA TYR A 247 2.05 14.08 -8.41
C TYR A 247 2.65 12.67 -8.42
N ASP A 248 1.84 11.71 -8.81
CA ASP A 248 2.15 10.28 -8.70
C ASP A 248 2.86 9.82 -9.97
N LEU A 249 4.15 9.51 -9.82
CA LEU A 249 5.03 9.06 -10.89
C LEU A 249 5.32 7.59 -10.69
N GLU A 250 4.73 6.77 -11.53
CA GLU A 250 4.98 5.34 -11.51
C GLU A 250 5.72 4.90 -12.78
N ARG A 251 6.62 3.93 -12.61
CA ARG A 251 7.28 3.31 -13.74
C ARG A 251 6.43 2.16 -14.26
N TRP A 252 6.19 2.18 -15.57
CA TRP A 252 5.51 1.10 -16.24
C TRP A 252 6.55 0.21 -16.93
N THR A 253 6.32 -1.09 -16.84
CA THR A 253 7.07 -2.09 -17.61
C THR A 253 6.21 -2.55 -18.76
N TRP A 254 6.64 -2.25 -19.97
CA TRP A 254 6.05 -2.72 -21.21
C TRP A 254 7.03 -3.53 -22.04
#